data_20fc00b56309569484315754cfcbaee7
#
_entry.id   20fc00b56309569484315754cfcbaee7
#
_cell.length_a   1.000
_cell.length_b   1.000
_cell.length_c   1.000
_cell.angle_alpha   90.00
_cell.angle_beta   90.00
_cell.angle_gamma   90.00
#
_symmetry.space_group_name_H-M   'P 1'
#
loop_
_entity.id
_entity.type
_entity.pdbx_description
1 polymer ?
#
loop_
_entity_poly.entity_id
_entity_poly.type
_entity_poly.pdbx_seq_one_letter_code
_entity_poly.pdbx_strand_id
1 'polypeptide(L)'
;SPPKGQFHSPGDYKKELNDYASKLNKEIQIQYVEVPAGGVAFHHGYTWHGSGINNTNSNRRAIVAHCVPSDSKFHPTNTGGTARIYKKYKKLETDELDESFFPIIWTKEGYRTNV
;
A
#
# COMPACT_ATOMS: atom_id res chain seq x y z
N SER A 1 10.95 5.09 -14.24
CA SER A 1 10.36 4.39 -13.08
C SER A 1 10.30 5.34 -11.90
N PRO A 2 9.27 5.32 -11.08
CA PRO A 2 9.23 6.10 -9.86
C PRO A 2 10.44 5.79 -8.96
N PRO A 3 10.79 6.70 -8.04
CA PRO A 3 11.88 6.44 -7.10
C PRO A 3 11.65 5.08 -6.45
N LYS A 4 12.68 4.25 -6.44
CA LYS A 4 12.66 2.98 -5.71
C LYS A 4 12.88 3.27 -4.24
N GLY A 5 11.94 4.00 -3.62
CA GLY A 5 11.96 4.23 -2.19
C GLY A 5 11.96 2.90 -1.47
N GLN A 6 12.89 2.69 -0.58
CA GLN A 6 12.78 1.56 0.33
C GLN A 6 11.66 1.85 1.31
N PHE A 7 10.79 0.91 1.50
CA PHE A 7 9.80 0.93 2.57
C PHE A 7 10.54 1.19 3.89
N HIS A 8 10.22 2.28 4.58
CA HIS A 8 10.93 2.76 5.76
C HIS A 8 12.37 3.28 5.53
N SER A 9 12.66 3.81 4.34
CA SER A 9 13.95 4.48 4.11
C SER A 9 14.10 5.69 5.04
N PRO A 10 15.22 5.81 5.77
CA PRO A 10 15.52 7.00 6.55
C PRO A 10 15.97 8.19 5.69
N GLY A 11 15.96 8.05 4.37
CA GLY A 11 16.37 9.09 3.42
C GLY A 11 15.40 10.27 3.35
N ASP A 12 15.84 11.34 2.71
CA ASP A 12 15.00 12.49 2.40
C ASP A 12 14.05 12.18 1.22
N TYR A 13 12.96 11.46 1.55
CA TYR A 13 11.96 11.08 0.55
C TYR A 13 11.31 12.30 -0.13
N LYS A 14 11.24 13.46 0.52
CA LYS A 14 10.68 14.68 -0.09
C LYS A 14 11.58 15.17 -1.22
N LYS A 15 12.88 15.15 -0.99
CA LYS A 15 13.86 15.50 -2.02
C LYS A 15 13.77 14.54 -3.20
N GLU A 16 13.77 13.24 -2.97
CA GLU A 16 13.67 12.22 -4.02
C GLU A 16 12.39 12.37 -4.85
N LEU A 17 11.26 12.65 -4.21
CA LEU A 17 9.99 12.88 -4.88
C LEU A 17 10.02 14.15 -5.73
N ASN A 18 10.55 15.26 -5.19
CA ASN A 18 10.67 16.51 -5.93
C ASN A 18 11.59 16.36 -7.15
N ASP A 19 12.75 15.71 -6.98
CA ASP A 19 13.68 15.44 -8.07
C ASP A 19 13.02 14.59 -9.17
N TYR A 20 12.19 13.61 -8.79
CA TYR A 20 11.47 12.79 -9.76
C TYR A 20 10.35 13.58 -10.46
N ALA A 21 9.58 14.36 -9.73
CA ALA A 21 8.51 15.17 -10.32
C ALA A 21 9.07 16.20 -11.29
N SER A 22 10.18 16.86 -10.92
CA SER A 22 10.87 17.84 -11.79
C SER A 22 11.32 17.22 -13.13
N LYS A 23 11.79 15.96 -13.12
CA LYS A 23 12.12 15.23 -14.36
C LYS A 23 10.91 14.98 -15.26
N LEU A 24 9.73 15.02 -14.71
CA LEU A 24 8.45 14.83 -15.43
C LEU A 24 7.76 16.16 -15.74
N ASN A 25 8.40 17.30 -15.46
CA ASN A 25 7.78 18.63 -15.50
C ASN A 25 6.47 18.68 -14.70
N LYS A 26 6.46 18.07 -13.53
CA LYS A 26 5.34 18.04 -12.60
C LYS A 26 5.72 18.72 -11.29
N GLU A 27 4.76 19.38 -10.69
CA GLU A 27 4.85 19.89 -9.33
C GLU A 27 4.19 18.91 -8.36
N ILE A 28 4.79 18.73 -7.17
CA ILE A 28 4.19 17.92 -6.11
C ILE A 28 3.29 18.79 -5.26
N GLN A 29 2.04 18.38 -5.16
CA GLN A 29 1.10 18.92 -4.19
C GLN A 29 1.02 17.97 -2.99
N ILE A 30 1.37 18.46 -1.81
CA ILE A 30 1.31 17.68 -0.57
C ILE A 30 0.02 18.05 0.15
N GLN A 31 -0.85 17.05 0.36
CA GLN A 31 -2.03 17.16 1.18
C GLN A 31 -1.78 16.47 2.53
N TYR A 32 -1.88 17.20 3.61
CA TYR A 32 -1.85 16.63 4.95
C TYR A 32 -3.24 16.10 5.32
N VAL A 33 -3.26 14.86 5.79
CA VAL A 33 -4.49 14.17 6.21
C VAL A 33 -4.37 13.86 7.70
N GLU A 34 -5.00 14.69 8.52
CA GLU A 34 -5.07 14.48 9.96
C GLU A 34 -6.28 13.60 10.26
N VAL A 35 -6.04 12.42 10.83
CA VAL A 35 -7.08 11.46 11.17
C VAL A 35 -7.16 11.34 12.69
N PRO A 36 -8.28 11.76 13.31
CA PRO A 36 -8.46 11.62 14.75
C PRO A 36 -8.56 10.14 15.16
N ALA A 37 -8.42 9.88 16.45
CA ALA A 37 -8.60 8.53 16.98
C ALA A 37 -10.01 7.99 16.64
N GLY A 38 -10.06 6.77 16.12
CA GLY A 38 -11.28 6.13 15.59
C GLY A 38 -11.64 6.55 14.16
N GLY A 39 -10.93 7.50 13.56
CA GLY A 39 -11.13 7.89 12.17
C GLY A 39 -10.40 6.96 11.20
N VAL A 40 -10.71 7.11 9.91
CA VAL A 40 -10.12 6.34 8.83
C VAL A 40 -9.79 7.25 7.64
N ALA A 41 -8.71 6.94 6.93
CA ALA A 41 -8.38 7.55 5.66
C ALA A 41 -8.25 6.46 4.58
N PHE A 42 -8.78 6.75 3.40
CA PHE A 42 -8.65 5.90 2.22
C PHE A 42 -7.80 6.62 1.17
N HIS A 43 -6.92 5.91 0.53
CA HIS A 43 -6.19 6.40 -0.63
C HIS A 43 -6.02 5.31 -1.67
N HIS A 44 -5.94 5.72 -2.92
CA HIS A 44 -5.69 4.80 -4.02
C HIS A 44 -4.26 4.23 -3.95
N GLY A 45 -4.07 2.99 -4.39
CA GLY A 45 -2.76 2.32 -4.37
C GLY A 45 -1.64 3.05 -5.12
N TYR A 46 -1.98 3.91 -6.10
CA TYR A 46 -1.02 4.74 -6.83
C TYR A 46 -0.77 6.11 -6.20
N THR A 47 -1.44 6.43 -5.10
CA THR A 47 -1.18 7.67 -4.38
C THR A 47 0.13 7.56 -3.61
N TRP A 48 1.05 8.44 -3.90
CA TRP A 48 2.24 8.55 -3.06
C TRP A 48 1.85 9.05 -1.69
N HIS A 49 2.22 8.31 -0.69
CA HIS A 49 1.83 8.61 0.68
C HIS A 49 2.96 8.24 1.65
N GLY A 50 2.92 8.85 2.80
CA GLY A 50 3.90 8.59 3.84
C GLY A 50 3.51 9.31 5.13
N SER A 51 4.28 9.08 6.17
CA SER A 51 4.14 9.81 7.42
C SER A 51 5.50 10.27 7.90
N GLY A 52 5.51 11.47 8.46
CA GLY A 52 6.69 12.00 9.12
C GLY A 52 7.00 11.30 10.45
N ILE A 53 8.09 11.71 11.05
CA ILE A 53 8.50 11.25 12.37
C ILE A 53 7.42 11.65 13.40
N ASN A 54 7.13 10.77 14.33
CA ASN A 54 6.28 11.09 15.47
C ASN A 54 7.08 11.91 16.48
N ASN A 55 6.78 13.19 16.55
CA ASN A 55 7.42 14.15 17.47
C ASN A 55 6.69 14.28 18.81
N THR A 56 5.72 13.40 19.11
CA THR A 56 4.99 13.39 20.36
C THR A 56 5.56 12.39 21.35
N ASN A 57 5.23 12.55 22.63
CA ASN A 57 5.61 11.59 23.69
C ASN A 57 4.66 10.38 23.76
N SER A 58 3.72 10.26 22.83
CA SER A 58 2.74 9.16 22.79
C SER A 58 2.91 8.29 21.57
N ASN A 59 2.51 7.02 21.66
CA ASN A 59 2.53 6.11 20.54
C ASN A 59 1.45 6.47 19.52
N ARG A 60 1.83 6.63 18.25
CA ARG A 60 0.90 6.68 17.13
C ARG A 60 0.71 5.27 16.58
N ARG A 61 -0.50 4.77 16.70
CA ARG A 61 -0.87 3.43 16.21
C ARG A 61 -1.89 3.54 15.10
N ALA A 62 -1.76 2.71 14.08
CA ALA A 62 -2.72 2.58 13.00
C ALA A 62 -2.83 1.11 12.58
N ILE A 63 -4.02 0.71 12.17
CA ILE A 63 -4.24 -0.53 11.44
C ILE A 63 -4.34 -0.16 9.97
N VAL A 64 -3.64 -0.90 9.12
CA VAL A 64 -3.65 -0.68 7.68
C VAL A 64 -4.21 -1.93 7.01
N ALA A 65 -5.25 -1.76 6.20
CA ALA A 65 -5.78 -2.79 5.32
C ALA A 65 -5.41 -2.46 3.87
N HIS A 66 -4.71 -3.37 3.21
CA HIS A 66 -4.45 -3.27 1.78
C HIS A 66 -5.53 -4.06 1.03
N CYS A 67 -6.32 -3.34 0.24
CA CYS A 67 -7.36 -3.95 -0.58
C CYS A 67 -6.91 -3.97 -2.05
N VAL A 68 -7.25 -5.06 -2.72
CA VAL A 68 -7.01 -5.25 -4.16
C VAL A 68 -8.31 -5.70 -4.83
N PRO A 69 -8.48 -5.52 -6.15
CA PRO A 69 -9.60 -6.10 -6.88
C PRO A 69 -9.72 -7.61 -6.63
N SER A 70 -10.95 -8.13 -6.58
CA SER A 70 -11.23 -9.54 -6.28
C SER A 70 -10.68 -10.52 -7.34
N ASP A 71 -10.41 -10.03 -8.54
CA ASP A 71 -9.81 -10.78 -9.65
C ASP A 71 -8.27 -10.66 -9.71
N SER A 72 -7.67 -10.03 -8.71
CA SER A 72 -6.21 -9.90 -8.63
C SER A 72 -5.54 -11.25 -8.46
N LYS A 73 -4.33 -11.36 -9.02
CA LYS A 73 -3.49 -12.55 -8.95
C LYS A 73 -2.08 -12.20 -8.51
N PHE A 74 -1.36 -13.17 -8.00
CA PHE A 74 0.07 -13.02 -7.84
C PHE A 74 0.74 -12.81 -9.19
N HIS A 75 1.72 -11.93 -9.25
CA HIS A 75 2.57 -11.87 -10.44
C HIS A 75 3.42 -13.15 -10.52
N PRO A 76 3.45 -13.84 -11.68
CA PRO A 76 4.07 -15.15 -11.78
C PRO A 76 5.56 -15.16 -11.40
N THR A 77 6.28 -14.10 -11.72
CA THR A 77 7.73 -14.02 -11.52
C THR A 77 8.17 -12.90 -10.59
N ASN A 78 7.44 -11.78 -10.52
CA ASN A 78 7.81 -10.62 -9.71
C ASN A 78 7.08 -10.63 -8.37
N THR A 79 7.72 -11.19 -7.36
CA THR A 79 7.24 -11.20 -5.98
C THR A 79 8.07 -10.30 -5.07
N GLY A 80 8.73 -9.29 -5.65
CA GLY A 80 9.53 -8.31 -4.92
C GLY A 80 8.72 -7.19 -4.27
N GLY A 81 9.39 -6.27 -3.61
CA GLY A 81 8.77 -5.12 -2.95
C GLY A 81 7.82 -5.54 -1.81
N THR A 82 6.68 -4.86 -1.70
CA THR A 82 5.64 -5.15 -0.69
C THR A 82 4.99 -6.52 -0.89
N ALA A 83 4.96 -7.05 -2.11
CA ALA A 83 4.45 -8.39 -2.40
C ALA A 83 5.27 -9.50 -1.72
N ARG A 84 6.53 -9.22 -1.36
CA ARG A 84 7.42 -10.18 -0.71
C ARG A 84 6.83 -10.75 0.60
N ILE A 85 6.12 -9.94 1.37
CA ILE A 85 5.51 -10.40 2.64
C ILE A 85 4.35 -11.36 2.40
N TYR A 86 3.69 -11.27 1.25
CA TYR A 86 2.54 -12.13 0.89
C TYR A 86 2.96 -13.38 0.14
N LYS A 87 4.19 -13.46 -0.37
CA LYS A 87 4.69 -14.60 -1.16
C LYS A 87 4.50 -15.95 -0.45
N LYS A 88 4.59 -15.99 0.87
CA LYS A 88 4.40 -17.22 1.66
C LYS A 88 3.00 -17.82 1.56
N TYR A 89 2.03 -17.04 1.10
CA TYR A 89 0.64 -17.48 0.90
C TYR A 89 0.34 -17.88 -0.54
N LYS A 90 1.32 -17.73 -1.46
CA LYS A 90 1.17 -18.16 -2.85
C LYS A 90 1.24 -19.67 -2.92
N LYS A 91 0.24 -20.31 -3.54
CA LYS A 91 0.26 -21.73 -3.87
C LYS A 91 1.25 -22.01 -4.99
N LEU A 92 1.86 -23.21 -5.00
CA LEU A 92 2.91 -23.56 -5.96
C LEU A 92 2.39 -23.66 -7.41
N GLU A 93 1.16 -24.09 -7.59
CA GLU A 93 0.61 -24.44 -8.89
C GLU A 93 -0.32 -23.39 -9.50
N THR A 94 -0.51 -22.24 -8.82
CA THR A 94 -1.41 -21.19 -9.29
C THR A 94 -0.96 -19.80 -8.83
N ASP A 95 -1.33 -18.81 -9.63
CA ASP A 95 -1.16 -17.41 -9.27
C ASP A 95 -2.41 -16.82 -8.57
N GLU A 96 -3.47 -17.62 -8.41
CA GLU A 96 -4.69 -17.17 -7.74
C GLU A 96 -4.44 -16.82 -6.25
N LEU A 97 -5.15 -15.83 -5.74
CA LEU A 97 -5.17 -15.53 -4.33
C LEU A 97 -6.03 -16.56 -3.59
N ASP A 98 -5.49 -17.15 -2.53
CA ASP A 98 -6.23 -18.07 -1.69
C ASP A 98 -7.14 -17.30 -0.74
N GLU A 99 -8.44 -17.47 -0.85
CA GLU A 99 -9.42 -16.75 -0.04
C GLU A 99 -9.30 -16.99 1.47
N SER A 100 -8.65 -18.08 1.89
CA SER A 100 -8.31 -18.31 3.30
C SER A 100 -7.34 -17.26 3.89
N PHE A 101 -6.58 -16.59 3.02
CA PHE A 101 -5.62 -15.55 3.40
C PHE A 101 -5.94 -14.19 2.78
N PHE A 102 -6.69 -14.17 1.70
CA PHE A 102 -7.12 -12.99 0.96
C PHE A 102 -8.63 -13.02 0.78
N PRO A 103 -9.40 -12.87 1.87
CA PRO A 103 -10.84 -13.01 1.79
C PRO A 103 -11.46 -11.91 0.92
N ILE A 104 -12.43 -12.30 0.11
CA ILE A 104 -13.24 -11.35 -0.64
C ILE A 104 -14.23 -10.70 0.32
N ILE A 105 -14.09 -9.41 0.53
CA ILE A 105 -14.93 -8.67 1.47
C ILE A 105 -16.13 -8.00 0.80
N TRP A 106 -16.08 -7.84 -0.52
CA TRP A 106 -17.16 -7.22 -1.29
C TRP A 106 -17.06 -7.57 -2.77
N THR A 107 -18.18 -7.90 -3.41
CA THR A 107 -18.36 -7.93 -4.87
C THR A 107 -19.67 -7.26 -5.24
N LYS A 108 -19.80 -6.82 -6.49
CA LYS A 108 -21.02 -6.22 -7.02
C LYS A 108 -22.20 -7.20 -6.96
N GLU A 109 -21.95 -8.49 -7.13
CA GLU A 109 -22.91 -9.57 -7.12
C GLU A 109 -23.25 -10.05 -5.69
N GLY A 110 -22.62 -9.46 -4.67
CA GLY A 110 -22.88 -9.76 -3.26
C GLY A 110 -22.08 -10.94 -2.69
N TYR A 111 -21.19 -11.56 -3.49
CA TYR A 111 -20.33 -12.62 -2.98
C TYR A 111 -19.34 -12.08 -1.94
N ARG A 112 -19.13 -12.85 -0.89
CA ARG A 112 -18.10 -12.65 0.14
C ARG A 112 -17.57 -13.99 0.59
N THR A 113 -16.29 -14.05 0.92
CA THR A 113 -15.70 -15.22 1.57
C THR A 113 -16.33 -15.40 2.96
N ASN A 114 -16.77 -16.61 3.28
CA ASN A 114 -17.17 -16.96 4.64
C ASN A 114 -15.91 -17.13 5.50
N VAL A 115 -15.69 -16.22 6.42
CA VAL A 115 -14.58 -16.22 7.40
C VAL A 115 -15.10 -16.49 8.79
#